data_4735980cad0fea7f7b05512952229b7f
#
_entry.id   4735980cad0fea7f7b05512952229b7f
#
_cell.length_a   1.000
_cell.length_b   1.000
_cell.length_c   1.000
_cell.angle_alpha   90.00
_cell.angle_beta   90.00
_cell.angle_gamma   90.00
#
_symmetry.space_group_name_H-M   'P 1'
#
loop_
_entity.id
_entity.type
_entity.pdbx_description
1 polymer ?
#
loop_
_entity_poly.entity_id
_entity_poly.type
_entity_poly.pdbx_seq_one_letter_code
_entity_poly.pdbx_strand_id
1 'polypeptide(L)'
;MTEKLQKELNVQINAEMWSSNLYLSMAFYLKNKGLDGCANWLMKQSQEELNHAYEIADYLNKRGEKAEVGMVDVVPTSWGDVAEVFKNVYDHECHVSKLIDELVDVASAEKDKATQDFLWGFVREQVEEEATARDLAEKFAKAGEAGILFLDSQLAQRK
;
A
#
# COMPACT_ATOMS: atom_id res chain seq x y z
N MET A 1 -16.18 20.73 -0.58
CA MET A 1 -15.77 19.61 0.31
C MET A 1 -15.84 20.06 1.75
N THR A 2 -16.30 19.20 2.66
CA THR A 2 -16.31 19.54 4.09
C THR A 2 -14.90 19.51 4.69
N GLU A 3 -14.68 20.24 5.78
CA GLU A 3 -13.41 20.22 6.52
C GLU A 3 -13.08 18.81 7.01
N LYS A 4 -14.07 18.06 7.43
CA LYS A 4 -13.90 16.68 7.90
C LYS A 4 -13.33 15.80 6.78
N LEU A 5 -13.94 15.84 5.60
CA LEU A 5 -13.50 15.02 4.47
C LEU A 5 -12.11 15.43 3.98
N GLN A 6 -11.83 16.74 3.92
CA GLN A 6 -10.50 17.25 3.59
C GLN A 6 -9.45 16.71 4.57
N LYS A 7 -9.75 16.77 5.86
CA LYS A 7 -8.84 16.26 6.90
C LYS A 7 -8.58 14.76 6.75
N GLU A 8 -9.64 13.97 6.53
CA GLU A 8 -9.51 12.52 6.39
C GLU A 8 -8.71 12.14 5.14
N LEU A 9 -8.88 12.86 4.04
CA LEU A 9 -8.08 12.65 2.84
C LEU A 9 -6.59 12.98 3.06
N ASN A 10 -6.30 14.04 3.83
CA ASN A 10 -4.92 14.35 4.21
C ASN A 10 -4.31 13.30 5.15
N VAL A 11 -5.11 12.73 6.05
CA VAL A 11 -4.67 11.59 6.87
C VAL A 11 -4.35 10.39 5.96
N GLN A 12 -5.13 10.16 4.91
CA GLN A 12 -4.87 9.07 3.97
C GLN A 12 -3.60 9.30 3.15
N ILE A 13 -3.31 10.53 2.73
CA ILE A 13 -2.00 10.86 2.09
C ILE A 13 -0.86 10.36 2.98
N ASN A 14 -0.94 10.68 4.26
CA ASN A 14 0.07 10.29 5.23
C ASN A 14 0.16 8.76 5.41
N ALA A 15 -0.99 8.08 5.40
CA ALA A 15 -1.07 6.62 5.49
C ALA A 15 -0.44 5.95 4.27
N GLU A 16 -0.63 6.50 3.06
CA GLU A 16 0.00 6.00 1.84
C GLU A 16 1.53 6.21 1.86
N MET A 17 1.99 7.32 2.38
CA MET A 17 3.43 7.57 2.58
C MET A 17 4.03 6.58 3.58
N TRP A 18 3.31 6.29 4.66
CA TRP A 18 3.74 5.28 5.63
C TRP A 18 3.81 3.89 4.99
N SER A 19 2.83 3.54 4.18
CA SER A 19 2.81 2.28 3.42
C SER A 19 4.01 2.18 2.47
N SER A 20 4.32 3.27 1.77
CA SER A 20 5.48 3.35 0.90
C SER A 20 6.77 3.07 1.67
N ASN A 21 6.93 3.70 2.84
CA ASN A 21 8.10 3.49 3.70
C ASN A 21 8.15 2.06 4.26
N LEU A 22 7.01 1.46 4.60
CA LEU A 22 6.93 0.08 5.05
C LEU A 22 7.49 -0.88 4.00
N TYR A 23 7.01 -0.75 2.77
CA TYR A 23 7.45 -1.61 1.66
C TYR A 23 8.91 -1.36 1.28
N LEU A 24 9.37 -0.14 1.37
CA LEU A 24 10.78 0.20 1.19
C LEU A 24 11.66 -0.48 2.25
N SER A 25 11.23 -0.43 3.51
CA SER A 25 11.93 -1.09 4.62
C SER A 25 11.98 -2.60 4.44
N MET A 26 10.87 -3.21 3.99
CA MET A 26 10.82 -4.63 3.65
C MET A 26 11.78 -4.97 2.50
N ALA A 27 11.84 -4.11 1.48
CA ALA A 27 12.75 -4.28 0.35
C ALA A 27 14.22 -4.30 0.81
N PHE A 28 14.61 -3.35 1.66
CA PHE A 28 15.96 -3.30 2.22
C PHE A 28 16.28 -4.55 3.04
N TYR A 29 15.33 -4.99 3.85
CA TYR A 29 15.46 -6.18 4.66
C TYR A 29 15.71 -7.44 3.81
N LEU A 30 14.91 -7.65 2.76
CA LEU A 30 15.06 -8.81 1.87
C LEU A 30 16.27 -8.68 0.95
N LYS A 31 16.66 -7.48 0.55
CA LYS A 31 17.90 -7.24 -0.18
C LYS A 31 19.13 -7.71 0.62
N ASN A 32 19.13 -7.39 1.91
CA ASN A 32 20.20 -7.83 2.82
C ASN A 32 20.25 -9.35 2.99
N LYS A 33 19.14 -10.04 2.77
CA LYS A 33 19.04 -11.51 2.79
C LYS A 33 19.36 -12.17 1.44
N GLY A 34 19.74 -11.39 0.43
CA GLY A 34 20.06 -11.92 -0.90
C GLY A 34 18.85 -12.21 -1.78
N LEU A 35 17.66 -11.74 -1.41
CA LEU A 35 16.43 -11.94 -2.17
C LEU A 35 16.13 -10.70 -3.03
N ASP A 36 16.94 -10.50 -4.07
CA ASP A 36 16.90 -9.30 -4.92
C ASP A 36 15.59 -9.16 -5.70
N GLY A 37 15.00 -10.26 -6.13
CA GLY A 37 13.72 -10.24 -6.84
C GLY A 37 12.57 -9.83 -5.96
N CYS A 38 12.51 -10.36 -4.74
CA CYS A 38 11.54 -9.95 -3.73
C CYS A 38 11.70 -8.47 -3.38
N ALA A 39 12.94 -8.01 -3.21
CA ALA A 39 13.25 -6.62 -2.95
C ALA A 39 12.78 -5.71 -4.10
N ASN A 40 13.02 -6.10 -5.35
CA ASN A 40 12.54 -5.35 -6.52
C ASN A 40 11.02 -5.23 -6.52
N TRP A 41 10.30 -6.31 -6.25
CA TRP A 41 8.84 -6.31 -6.19
C TRP A 41 8.34 -5.32 -5.13
N LEU A 42 8.95 -5.33 -3.95
CA LEU A 42 8.57 -4.44 -2.85
C LEU A 42 8.95 -2.98 -3.12
N MET A 43 10.05 -2.73 -3.83
CA MET A 43 10.39 -1.36 -4.25
C MET A 43 9.36 -0.80 -5.23
N LYS A 44 8.86 -1.63 -6.14
CA LYS A 44 7.77 -1.24 -7.05
C LYS A 44 6.48 -0.98 -6.27
N GLN A 45 6.19 -1.81 -5.28
CA GLN A 45 5.04 -1.63 -4.40
C GLN A 45 5.16 -0.32 -3.60
N SER A 46 6.34 -0.03 -3.07
CA SER A 46 6.61 1.25 -2.40
C SER A 46 6.32 2.44 -3.31
N GLN A 47 6.74 2.37 -4.56
CA GLN A 47 6.49 3.43 -5.54
C GLN A 47 5.00 3.61 -5.85
N GLU A 48 4.25 2.51 -5.94
CA GLU A 48 2.81 2.57 -6.17
C GLU A 48 2.07 3.27 -5.02
N GLU A 49 2.44 2.96 -3.77
CA GLU A 49 1.84 3.62 -2.60
C GLU A 49 2.13 5.12 -2.58
N LEU A 50 3.33 5.52 -2.99
CA LEU A 50 3.68 6.93 -3.10
C LEU A 50 2.86 7.62 -4.20
N ASN A 51 2.63 6.93 -5.32
CA ASN A 51 1.77 7.42 -6.39
C ASN A 51 0.32 7.62 -5.90
N HIS A 52 -0.20 6.73 -5.05
CA HIS A 52 -1.52 6.88 -4.42
C HIS A 52 -1.58 8.17 -3.58
N ALA A 53 -0.53 8.47 -2.81
CA ALA A 53 -0.45 9.72 -2.06
C ALA A 53 -0.53 10.95 -3.00
N TYR A 54 0.18 10.89 -4.12
CA TYR A 54 0.16 11.97 -5.12
C TYR A 54 -1.22 12.13 -5.77
N GLU A 55 -1.90 11.02 -6.09
CA GLU A 55 -3.25 11.06 -6.66
C GLU A 55 -4.25 11.74 -5.72
N ILE A 56 -4.20 11.41 -4.43
CA ILE A 56 -5.08 12.02 -3.43
C ILE A 56 -4.76 13.52 -3.29
N ALA A 57 -3.47 13.88 -3.25
CA ALA A 57 -3.05 15.27 -3.15
C ALA A 57 -3.50 16.09 -4.37
N ASP A 58 -3.35 15.52 -5.58
CA ASP A 58 -3.79 16.15 -6.82
C ASP A 58 -5.33 16.32 -6.84
N TYR A 59 -6.06 15.32 -6.39
CA TYR A 59 -7.51 15.39 -6.26
C TYR A 59 -7.94 16.53 -5.31
N LEU A 60 -7.34 16.63 -4.13
CA LEU A 60 -7.61 17.73 -3.20
C LEU A 60 -7.38 19.08 -3.86
N ASN A 61 -6.26 19.24 -4.54
CA ASN A 61 -5.94 20.48 -5.23
C ASN A 61 -6.95 20.82 -6.33
N LYS A 62 -7.40 19.83 -7.10
CA LYS A 62 -8.45 20.00 -8.12
C LYS A 62 -9.78 20.41 -7.51
N ARG A 63 -10.06 20.01 -6.28
CA ARG A 63 -11.26 20.41 -5.55
C ARG A 63 -11.10 21.77 -4.85
N GLY A 64 -9.96 22.45 -5.03
CA GLY A 64 -9.67 23.75 -4.41
C GLY A 64 -9.27 23.66 -2.95
N GLU A 65 -8.92 22.45 -2.50
CA GLU A 65 -8.53 22.19 -1.12
C GLU A 65 -7.01 22.07 -1.00
N LYS A 66 -6.52 22.16 0.22
CA LYS A 66 -5.09 22.08 0.51
C LYS A 66 -4.67 20.63 0.81
N ALA A 67 -3.69 20.13 0.06
CA ALA A 67 -3.00 18.90 0.41
C ALA A 67 -1.84 19.23 1.37
N GLU A 68 -1.70 18.42 2.41
CA GLU A 68 -0.68 18.64 3.46
C GLU A 68 0.09 17.36 3.75
N VAL A 69 1.40 17.51 3.95
CA VAL A 69 2.26 16.43 4.43
C VAL A 69 2.34 16.54 5.95
N GLY A 70 1.86 15.52 6.64
CA GLY A 70 1.99 15.41 8.08
C GLY A 70 3.24 14.60 8.48
N MET A 71 3.39 14.36 9.77
CA MET A 71 4.45 13.49 10.28
C MET A 71 4.17 12.05 9.86
N VAL A 72 5.13 11.42 9.20
CA VAL A 72 5.07 9.99 8.88
C VAL A 72 5.83 9.23 9.96
N ASP A 73 5.11 8.37 10.68
CA ASP A 73 5.68 7.60 11.77
C ASP A 73 6.73 6.59 11.27
N VAL A 74 7.56 6.10 12.20
CA VAL A 74 8.57 5.09 11.87
C VAL A 74 7.92 3.78 11.45
N VAL A 75 8.60 3.06 10.57
CA VAL A 75 8.17 1.72 10.13
C VAL A 75 9.05 0.65 10.77
N PRO A 76 8.58 -0.61 10.87
CA PRO A 76 9.44 -1.72 11.27
C PRO A 76 10.64 -1.87 10.34
N THR A 77 11.73 -2.41 10.86
CA THR A 77 12.98 -2.59 10.11
C THR A 77 13.43 -4.05 10.05
N SER A 78 12.71 -4.96 10.69
CA SER A 78 13.02 -6.38 10.64
C SER A 78 11.74 -7.23 10.75
N TRP A 79 11.82 -8.39 10.15
CA TRP A 79 10.79 -9.44 10.18
C TRP A 79 11.50 -10.77 10.38
N GLY A 80 10.78 -11.86 10.39
CA GLY A 80 11.38 -13.19 10.42
C GLY A 80 11.87 -13.62 9.02
N ASP A 81 11.35 -14.72 8.54
CA ASP A 81 11.67 -15.21 7.19
C ASP A 81 10.87 -14.46 6.11
N VAL A 82 11.12 -14.79 4.84
CA VAL A 82 10.44 -14.16 3.71
C VAL A 82 8.93 -14.39 3.73
N ALA A 83 8.48 -15.53 4.23
CA ALA A 83 7.05 -15.83 4.35
C ALA A 83 6.36 -14.87 5.32
N GLU A 84 7.00 -14.51 6.42
CA GLU A 84 6.48 -13.52 7.37
C GLU A 84 6.40 -12.13 6.74
N VAL A 85 7.37 -11.74 5.93
CA VAL A 85 7.33 -10.47 5.22
C VAL A 85 6.08 -10.40 4.33
N PHE A 86 5.84 -11.40 3.49
CA PHE A 86 4.70 -11.40 2.57
C PHE A 86 3.35 -11.59 3.28
N LYS A 87 3.33 -12.29 4.41
CA LYS A 87 2.14 -12.31 5.28
C LYS A 87 1.81 -10.90 5.79
N ASN A 88 2.83 -10.15 6.20
CA ASN A 88 2.65 -8.76 6.64
C ASN A 88 2.21 -7.85 5.49
N VAL A 89 2.68 -8.08 4.26
CA VAL A 89 2.19 -7.37 3.08
C VAL A 89 0.70 -7.57 2.93
N TYR A 90 0.22 -8.80 2.99
CA TYR A 90 -1.20 -9.11 2.88
C TYR A 90 -2.02 -8.46 4.01
N ASP A 91 -1.58 -8.62 5.25
CA ASP A 91 -2.26 -8.03 6.41
C ASP A 91 -2.34 -6.50 6.28
N HIS A 92 -1.28 -5.88 5.78
CA HIS A 92 -1.26 -4.44 5.57
C HIS A 92 -2.21 -4.00 4.45
N GLU A 93 -2.29 -4.73 3.34
CA GLU A 93 -3.24 -4.41 2.26
C GLU A 93 -4.69 -4.52 2.75
N CYS A 94 -5.00 -5.52 3.59
CA CYS A 94 -6.31 -5.61 4.23
C CYS A 94 -6.61 -4.40 5.12
N HIS A 95 -5.60 -3.90 5.83
CA HIS A 95 -5.73 -2.68 6.64
C HIS A 95 -5.98 -1.44 5.76
N VAL A 96 -5.24 -1.30 4.67
CA VAL A 96 -5.43 -0.19 3.72
C VAL A 96 -6.84 -0.22 3.13
N SER A 97 -7.35 -1.40 2.77
CA SER A 97 -8.72 -1.55 2.27
C SER A 97 -9.74 -1.01 3.27
N LYS A 98 -9.57 -1.28 4.56
CA LYS A 98 -10.45 -0.73 5.61
C LYS A 98 -10.39 0.80 5.66
N LEU A 99 -9.20 1.38 5.57
CA LEU A 99 -9.04 2.83 5.57
C LEU A 99 -9.75 3.47 4.37
N ILE A 100 -9.66 2.86 3.21
CA ILE A 100 -10.35 3.32 2.00
C ILE A 100 -11.87 3.21 2.17
N ASP A 101 -12.37 2.08 2.70
CA ASP A 101 -13.80 1.88 2.94
C ASP A 101 -14.35 2.94 3.91
N GLU A 102 -13.61 3.24 4.98
CA GLU A 102 -13.98 4.29 5.95
C GLU A 102 -14.05 5.68 5.28
N LEU A 103 -13.13 5.98 4.35
CA LEU A 103 -13.18 7.22 3.58
C LEU A 103 -14.43 7.29 2.69
N VAL A 104 -14.80 6.19 2.05
CA VAL A 104 -16.03 6.10 1.26
C VAL A 104 -17.25 6.39 2.14
N ASP A 105 -17.28 5.81 3.34
CA ASP A 105 -18.36 6.04 4.29
C ASP A 105 -18.46 7.52 4.70
N VAL A 106 -17.32 8.17 4.97
CA VAL A 106 -17.28 9.60 5.27
C VAL A 106 -17.79 10.42 4.07
N ALA A 107 -17.30 10.14 2.87
CA ALA A 107 -17.74 10.85 1.66
C ALA A 107 -19.24 10.66 1.41
N SER A 108 -19.76 9.46 1.67
CA SER A 108 -21.19 9.15 1.58
C SER A 108 -22.01 9.95 2.59
N ALA A 109 -21.59 9.97 3.85
CA ALA A 109 -22.24 10.72 4.92
C ALA A 109 -22.27 12.23 4.64
N GLU A 110 -21.21 12.76 4.05
CA GLU A 110 -21.08 14.15 3.64
C GLU A 110 -21.77 14.45 2.29
N LYS A 111 -22.32 13.43 1.64
CA LYS A 111 -23.02 13.53 0.33
C LYS A 111 -22.12 14.07 -0.78
N ASP A 112 -20.81 13.85 -0.70
CA ASP A 112 -19.84 14.28 -1.71
C ASP A 112 -19.68 13.18 -2.77
N LYS A 113 -20.51 13.25 -3.81
CA LYS A 113 -20.55 12.25 -4.87
C LYS A 113 -19.25 12.19 -5.67
N ALA A 114 -18.60 13.31 -5.89
CA ALA A 114 -17.34 13.36 -6.64
C ALA A 114 -16.23 12.64 -5.88
N THR A 115 -16.16 12.83 -4.56
CA THR A 115 -15.19 12.12 -3.72
C THR A 115 -15.51 10.63 -3.62
N GLN A 116 -16.80 10.27 -3.55
CA GLN A 116 -17.19 8.85 -3.60
C GLN A 116 -16.70 8.19 -4.90
N ASP A 117 -16.93 8.82 -6.04
CA ASP A 117 -16.49 8.29 -7.33
C ASP A 117 -14.97 8.16 -7.41
N PHE A 118 -14.26 9.18 -6.95
CA PHE A 118 -12.79 9.14 -6.88
C PHE A 118 -12.30 7.97 -6.03
N LEU A 119 -12.89 7.77 -4.86
CA LEU A 119 -12.50 6.69 -3.93
C LEU A 119 -12.88 5.30 -4.44
N TRP A 120 -13.93 5.17 -5.23
CA TRP A 120 -14.31 3.88 -5.83
C TRP A 120 -13.18 3.31 -6.71
N GLY A 121 -12.37 4.15 -7.31
CA GLY A 121 -11.15 3.72 -8.02
C GLY A 121 -10.19 2.98 -7.08
N PHE A 122 -9.96 3.51 -5.90
CA PHE A 122 -9.12 2.87 -4.86
C PHE A 122 -9.76 1.58 -4.33
N VAL A 123 -11.08 1.56 -4.15
CA VAL A 123 -11.80 0.34 -3.72
C VAL A 123 -11.56 -0.79 -4.71
N ARG A 124 -11.71 -0.52 -6.01
CA ARG A 124 -11.48 -1.53 -7.05
C ARG A 124 -10.03 -2.01 -7.08
N GLU A 125 -9.08 -1.08 -6.95
CA GLU A 125 -7.66 -1.41 -6.93
C GLU A 125 -7.31 -2.28 -5.71
N GLN A 126 -7.90 -2.01 -4.54
CA GLN A 126 -7.65 -2.79 -3.32
C GLN A 126 -8.08 -4.25 -3.45
N VAL A 127 -9.11 -4.56 -4.24
CA VAL A 127 -9.48 -5.96 -4.53
C VAL A 127 -8.31 -6.68 -5.21
N GLU A 128 -7.67 -6.03 -6.18
CA GLU A 128 -6.50 -6.59 -6.88
C GLU A 128 -5.26 -6.65 -5.98
N GLU A 129 -5.03 -5.61 -5.18
CA GLU A 129 -3.89 -5.56 -4.26
C GLU A 129 -3.98 -6.67 -3.20
N GLU A 130 -5.15 -6.90 -2.62
CA GLU A 130 -5.36 -7.98 -1.66
C GLU A 130 -5.20 -9.36 -2.33
N ALA A 131 -5.73 -9.54 -3.53
CA ALA A 131 -5.63 -10.79 -4.25
C ALA A 131 -4.17 -11.15 -4.57
N THR A 132 -3.39 -10.17 -5.05
CA THR A 132 -1.97 -10.35 -5.36
C THR A 132 -1.16 -10.65 -4.09
N ALA A 133 -1.38 -9.89 -3.03
CA ALA A 133 -0.67 -10.06 -1.76
C ALA A 133 -0.99 -11.41 -1.12
N ARG A 134 -2.26 -11.83 -1.15
CA ARG A 134 -2.68 -13.15 -0.63
C ARG A 134 -2.03 -14.28 -1.41
N ASP A 135 -2.02 -14.20 -2.73
CA ASP A 135 -1.38 -15.22 -3.57
C ASP A 135 0.10 -15.38 -3.22
N LEU A 136 0.82 -14.28 -3.08
CA LEU A 136 2.24 -14.31 -2.70
C LEU A 136 2.45 -14.85 -1.28
N ALA A 137 1.62 -14.41 -0.32
CA ALA A 137 1.71 -14.90 1.05
C ALA A 137 1.49 -16.41 1.12
N GLU A 138 0.52 -16.95 0.39
CA GLU A 138 0.23 -18.38 0.34
C GLU A 138 1.38 -19.17 -0.31
N LYS A 139 1.93 -18.66 -1.41
CA LYS A 139 3.06 -19.30 -2.12
C LYS A 139 4.31 -19.36 -1.25
N PHE A 140 4.67 -18.26 -0.61
CA PHE A 140 5.85 -18.24 0.28
C PHE A 140 5.65 -19.10 1.52
N ALA A 141 4.43 -19.19 2.05
CA ALA A 141 4.13 -20.06 3.19
C ALA A 141 4.34 -21.54 2.87
N LYS A 142 4.18 -21.95 1.62
CA LYS A 142 4.33 -23.33 1.16
C LYS A 142 5.72 -23.63 0.59
N ALA A 143 6.54 -22.63 0.32
CA ALA A 143 7.80 -22.79 -0.39
C ALA A 143 8.91 -23.29 0.54
N GLY A 144 9.68 -24.28 0.09
CA GLY A 144 10.97 -24.61 0.64
C GLY A 144 12.07 -23.72 0.01
N GLU A 145 13.35 -23.97 0.33
CA GLU A 145 14.47 -23.14 -0.19
C GLU A 145 14.46 -22.99 -1.71
N ALA A 146 14.31 -24.08 -2.45
CA ALA A 146 14.28 -24.04 -3.91
C ALA A 146 13.08 -23.24 -4.43
N GLY A 147 11.92 -23.40 -3.78
CA GLY A 147 10.71 -22.67 -4.13
C GLY A 147 10.85 -21.17 -3.86
N ILE A 148 11.51 -20.78 -2.80
CA ILE A 148 11.79 -19.37 -2.48
C ILE A 148 12.65 -18.75 -3.58
N LEU A 149 13.72 -19.44 -4.01
CA LEU A 149 14.60 -18.95 -5.07
C LEU A 149 13.85 -18.82 -6.41
N PHE A 150 12.96 -19.77 -6.71
CA PHE A 150 12.13 -19.72 -7.89
C PHE A 150 11.18 -18.51 -7.85
N LEU A 151 10.48 -18.31 -6.74
CA LEU A 151 9.59 -17.16 -6.56
C LEU A 151 10.35 -15.83 -6.64
N ASP A 152 11.53 -15.77 -6.03
CA ASP A 152 12.38 -14.59 -6.10
C ASP A 152 12.72 -14.25 -7.56
N SER A 153 13.09 -15.24 -8.36
CA SER A 153 13.37 -15.00 -9.79
C SER A 153 12.16 -14.52 -10.56
N GLN A 154 10.96 -14.99 -10.22
CA GLN A 154 9.72 -14.51 -10.85
C GLN A 154 9.42 -13.08 -10.45
N LEU A 155 9.57 -12.72 -9.19
CA LEU A 155 9.30 -11.37 -8.68
C LEU A 155 10.28 -10.34 -9.22
N ALA A 156 11.49 -10.74 -9.60
CA ALA A 156 12.48 -9.88 -10.24
C ALA A 156 12.00 -9.32 -11.57
N GLN A 157 11.01 -9.95 -12.21
CA GLN A 157 10.49 -9.55 -13.53
C GLN A 157 9.44 -8.44 -13.46
N ARG A 158 8.98 -8.07 -12.28
CA ARG A 158 8.04 -6.95 -12.12
C ARG A 158 8.64 -5.65 -12.63
N LYS A 159 7.92 -4.99 -13.54
CA LYS A 159 8.32 -3.71 -14.13
C LYS A 159 7.80 -2.53 -13.34
#